data_4b58c5982d1c2695c07e011da238048e
#
_entry.id   4b58c5982d1c2695c07e011da238048e
#
_cell.length_a   1.000
_cell.length_b   1.000
_cell.length_c   1.000
_cell.angle_alpha   90.00
_cell.angle_beta   90.00
_cell.angle_gamma   90.00
#
_symmetry.space_group_name_H-M   'P 1'
#
loop_
_entity.id
_entity.type
_entity.pdbx_description
1 polymer ?
#
loop_
_entity_poly.entity_id
_entity_poly.type
_entity_poly.pdbx_seq_one_letter_code
_entity_poly.pdbx_strand_id
1 'polypeptide(L)'
;ACVIDIPAEYSTGSLYSVRLHGFCRNEYAYYFRINGKRCIDPYATRIFGREKWNDKTRSDNDYEIACGIDSSDFDWKYDSFPEITRDRMKLYKLHVRGFSMDVSGDKKHKGTFEAVSDRINYIKKLGFTSILLMPVYEFEEMTIPVKHDIPEYAKPKYSLKDEQSVHTDKQNDKVNFWGYTSGNYFAVKASYASDASDASNELRRLVERLHKNGMECIVEMYFPDRTDHNLILDALRYWVMSFHVDGFKLLGDRLPITAIVQDALLSRTKILYDGFDMSVVPQNRTYENLYIDKDEYQFAARMMLNHINCNMYELLNQQKKQGENVGFINYISSNNGFTLSDLFIY
;
A
#
# COMPACT_ATOMS: atom_id res chain seq x y z
N ALA A 1 -27.59 -10.08 17.95
CA ALA A 1 -26.69 -10.84 17.07
C ALA A 1 -27.41 -12.12 16.64
N CYS A 2 -27.37 -12.45 15.36
CA CYS A 2 -27.91 -13.71 14.83
C CYS A 2 -26.71 -14.66 14.59
N VAL A 3 -26.85 -15.91 14.98
CA VAL A 3 -25.87 -16.96 14.70
C VAL A 3 -26.49 -17.87 13.62
N ILE A 4 -25.73 -18.11 12.57
CA ILE A 4 -26.12 -18.99 11.48
C ILE A 4 -25.13 -20.14 11.47
N ASP A 5 -25.59 -21.33 11.80
CA ASP A 5 -24.79 -22.54 11.74
C ASP A 5 -24.74 -23.04 10.29
N ILE A 6 -23.56 -23.42 9.81
CA ILE A 6 -23.37 -24.05 8.51
C ILE A 6 -23.03 -25.51 8.74
N PRO A 7 -24.05 -26.39 8.69
CA PRO A 7 -23.83 -27.80 8.97
C PRO A 7 -23.04 -28.52 7.86
N ALA A 8 -22.51 -29.68 8.15
CA ALA A 8 -21.66 -30.45 7.23
C ALA A 8 -22.35 -30.82 5.91
N GLU A 9 -23.69 -30.91 5.88
CA GLU A 9 -24.46 -31.16 4.67
C GLU A 9 -24.34 -30.04 3.62
N TYR A 10 -23.93 -28.83 4.03
CA TYR A 10 -23.64 -27.69 3.14
C TYR A 10 -22.16 -27.61 2.75
N SER A 11 -21.42 -28.72 2.92
CA SER A 11 -20.00 -28.76 2.55
C SER A 11 -19.76 -29.64 1.32
N THR A 12 -18.75 -29.26 0.55
CA THR A 12 -18.17 -30.07 -0.52
C THR A 12 -16.68 -30.16 -0.25
N GLY A 13 -16.24 -31.28 0.32
CA GLY A 13 -14.89 -31.42 0.85
C GLY A 13 -14.65 -30.47 2.04
N SER A 14 -13.68 -29.60 1.93
CA SER A 14 -13.36 -28.58 2.95
C SER A 14 -14.08 -27.23 2.71
N LEU A 15 -14.88 -27.12 1.66
CA LEU A 15 -15.61 -25.90 1.31
C LEU A 15 -17.01 -25.95 1.92
N TYR A 16 -17.33 -24.96 2.75
CA TYR A 16 -18.66 -24.74 3.33
C TYR A 16 -19.32 -23.56 2.66
N SER A 17 -20.59 -23.68 2.27
CA SER A 17 -21.32 -22.62 1.63
C SER A 17 -22.74 -22.50 2.13
N VAL A 18 -23.22 -21.28 2.30
CA VAL A 18 -24.62 -20.97 2.65
C VAL A 18 -25.08 -19.75 1.88
N ARG A 19 -26.33 -19.80 1.43
CA ARG A 19 -26.97 -18.64 0.79
C ARG A 19 -27.93 -17.98 1.76
N LEU A 20 -27.68 -16.71 2.06
CA LEU A 20 -28.54 -15.91 2.90
C LEU A 20 -29.51 -15.08 2.06
N HIS A 21 -30.80 -15.11 2.40
CA HIS A 21 -31.82 -14.29 1.81
C HIS A 21 -32.22 -13.15 2.77
N GLY A 22 -32.52 -11.96 2.21
CA GLY A 22 -32.92 -10.82 3.02
C GLY A 22 -31.78 -10.15 3.81
N PHE A 23 -30.52 -10.44 3.42
CA PHE A 23 -29.35 -9.83 4.04
C PHE A 23 -29.08 -8.44 3.46
N CYS A 24 -29.24 -7.40 4.28
CA CYS A 24 -28.90 -6.03 3.92
C CYS A 24 -27.42 -5.78 4.14
N ARG A 25 -26.64 -5.69 3.05
CA ARG A 25 -25.18 -5.57 3.09
C ARG A 25 -24.68 -4.37 3.89
N ASN A 26 -25.46 -3.28 3.92
CA ASN A 26 -25.09 -2.02 4.59
C ASN A 26 -25.38 -2.02 6.09
N GLU A 27 -26.23 -2.93 6.58
CA GLU A 27 -26.74 -2.90 7.95
C GLU A 27 -26.08 -3.91 8.86
N TYR A 28 -25.43 -4.93 8.31
CA TYR A 28 -24.91 -6.03 9.09
C TYR A 28 -23.38 -6.07 9.07
N ALA A 29 -22.81 -6.21 10.26
CA ALA A 29 -21.45 -6.63 10.47
C ALA A 29 -21.43 -8.13 10.80
N TYR A 30 -20.41 -8.86 10.33
CA TYR A 30 -20.29 -10.29 10.55
C TYR A 30 -18.86 -10.72 10.91
N TYR A 31 -18.74 -11.90 11.41
CA TYR A 31 -17.48 -12.64 11.53
C TYR A 31 -17.76 -14.13 11.45
N PHE A 32 -16.75 -14.91 11.09
CA PHE A 32 -16.83 -16.36 11.15
C PHE A 32 -16.45 -16.88 12.53
N ARG A 33 -17.02 -18.02 12.89
CA ARG A 33 -16.56 -18.79 14.04
C ARG A 33 -16.21 -20.19 13.56
N ILE A 34 -14.92 -20.54 13.60
CA ILE A 34 -14.40 -21.84 13.15
C ILE A 34 -13.81 -22.53 14.37
N ASN A 35 -14.31 -23.73 14.69
CA ASN A 35 -13.88 -24.48 15.88
C ASN A 35 -13.91 -23.64 17.18
N GLY A 36 -14.96 -22.84 17.34
CA GLY A 36 -15.14 -21.96 18.49
C GLY A 36 -14.30 -20.67 18.50
N LYS A 37 -13.35 -20.51 17.58
CA LYS A 37 -12.52 -19.33 17.45
C LYS A 37 -13.14 -18.34 16.48
N ARG A 38 -13.11 -17.05 16.84
CA ARG A 38 -13.51 -15.95 15.94
C ARG A 38 -12.46 -15.78 14.85
N CYS A 39 -12.91 -15.69 13.61
CA CYS A 39 -12.09 -15.47 12.43
C CYS A 39 -12.66 -14.29 11.62
N ILE A 40 -11.79 -13.42 11.20
CA ILE A 40 -12.12 -12.32 10.29
C ILE A 40 -12.02 -12.83 8.87
N ASP A 41 -12.98 -12.44 8.04
CA ASP A 41 -12.97 -12.79 6.63
C ASP A 41 -11.84 -12.05 5.90
N PRO A 42 -10.87 -12.75 5.30
CA PRO A 42 -9.80 -12.10 4.55
C PRO A 42 -10.30 -11.39 3.28
N TYR A 43 -11.49 -11.72 2.78
CA TYR A 43 -12.12 -11.10 1.62
C TYR A 43 -13.15 -10.01 1.99
N ALA A 44 -13.26 -9.65 3.26
CA ALA A 44 -14.14 -8.56 3.69
C ALA A 44 -13.76 -7.24 3.01
N THR A 45 -14.72 -6.59 2.37
CA THR A 45 -14.50 -5.33 1.65
C THR A 45 -14.71 -4.09 2.53
N ARG A 46 -15.09 -4.31 3.79
CA ARG A 46 -15.20 -3.30 4.84
C ARG A 46 -14.85 -3.91 6.19
N ILE A 47 -14.19 -3.13 7.03
CA ILE A 47 -13.89 -3.51 8.42
C ILE A 47 -14.50 -2.46 9.34
N PHE A 48 -15.19 -2.92 10.36
CA PHE A 48 -15.71 -2.11 11.46
C PHE A 48 -14.80 -2.20 12.68
N GLY A 49 -14.74 -1.13 13.48
CA GLY A 49 -13.96 -1.05 14.72
C GLY A 49 -12.57 -0.40 14.54
N ARG A 50 -12.25 0.07 13.31
CA ARG A 50 -10.99 0.77 12.99
C ARG A 50 -11.21 2.13 12.32
N GLU A 51 -12.37 2.74 12.57
CA GLU A 51 -12.76 4.01 11.95
C GLU A 51 -11.90 5.18 12.41
N LYS A 52 -11.30 5.08 13.60
CA LYS A 52 -10.52 6.14 14.20
C LYS A 52 -9.04 5.76 14.30
N TRP A 53 -8.19 6.59 13.73
CA TRP A 53 -6.73 6.41 13.78
C TRP A 53 -6.19 6.52 15.20
N ASN A 54 -5.33 5.58 15.60
CA ASN A 54 -4.66 5.54 16.90
C ASN A 54 -5.67 5.65 18.07
N ASP A 55 -6.74 4.88 18.01
CA ASP A 55 -7.76 4.87 19.06
C ASP A 55 -7.30 4.07 20.27
N LYS A 56 -6.81 4.78 21.27
CA LYS A 56 -6.32 4.20 22.53
C LYS A 56 -7.39 3.59 23.41
N THR A 57 -8.66 3.73 23.05
CA THR A 57 -9.77 3.08 23.78
C THR A 57 -9.90 1.60 23.41
N ARG A 58 -9.31 1.18 22.30
CA ARG A 58 -9.24 -0.24 21.89
C ARG A 58 -8.22 -0.96 22.75
N SER A 59 -8.68 -1.92 23.55
CA SER A 59 -7.82 -2.73 24.41
C SER A 59 -7.26 -3.96 23.70
N ASP A 60 -8.05 -4.52 22.78
CA ASP A 60 -7.72 -5.69 21.98
C ASP A 60 -8.41 -5.61 20.64
N ASN A 61 -7.63 -5.41 19.59
CA ASN A 61 -8.15 -5.11 18.26
C ASN A 61 -8.81 -6.30 17.58
N ASP A 62 -8.36 -7.50 17.86
CA ASP A 62 -8.89 -8.70 17.20
C ASP A 62 -10.33 -9.02 17.61
N TYR A 63 -10.74 -8.60 18.80
CA TYR A 63 -12.10 -8.83 19.31
C TYR A 63 -13.09 -7.74 18.94
N GLU A 64 -12.63 -6.54 18.67
CA GLU A 64 -13.48 -5.37 18.42
C GLU A 64 -13.79 -5.15 16.94
N ILE A 65 -13.04 -5.79 16.04
CA ILE A 65 -13.28 -5.66 14.60
C ILE A 65 -14.34 -6.65 14.12
N ALA A 66 -15.09 -6.24 13.12
CA ALA A 66 -16.02 -7.09 12.39
C ALA A 66 -15.94 -6.82 10.89
N CYS A 67 -16.32 -7.81 10.11
CA CYS A 67 -16.36 -7.73 8.66
C CYS A 67 -17.63 -7.05 8.18
N GLY A 68 -17.54 -6.36 7.06
CA GLY A 68 -18.67 -5.84 6.32
C GLY A 68 -18.46 -5.99 4.83
N ILE A 69 -19.47 -5.64 4.08
CA ILE A 69 -19.45 -5.64 2.62
C ILE A 69 -19.59 -4.21 2.16
N ASP A 70 -18.64 -3.73 1.37
CA ASP A 70 -18.80 -2.47 0.63
C ASP A 70 -19.85 -2.70 -0.46
N SER A 71 -20.97 -2.06 -0.33
CA SER A 71 -22.07 -2.13 -1.29
C SER A 71 -22.36 -0.78 -1.92
N SER A 72 -21.39 0.13 -1.82
CA SER A 72 -21.53 1.46 -2.39
C SER A 72 -21.46 1.39 -3.90
N ASP A 73 -22.57 1.79 -4.55
CA ASP A 73 -22.58 2.04 -5.98
C ASP A 73 -21.89 3.39 -6.22
N PHE A 74 -20.75 3.37 -6.87
CA PHE A 74 -20.04 4.58 -7.26
C PHE A 74 -20.27 4.85 -8.75
N ASP A 75 -20.83 5.99 -9.05
CA ASP A 75 -21.03 6.44 -10.43
C ASP A 75 -19.76 7.16 -10.94
N TRP A 76 -18.92 6.41 -11.65
CA TRP A 76 -17.73 6.94 -12.29
C TRP A 76 -18.11 7.93 -13.42
N LYS A 77 -17.91 9.21 -13.18
CA LYS A 77 -18.18 10.26 -14.17
C LYS A 77 -17.03 10.47 -15.13
N TYR A 78 -15.84 10.08 -14.72
CA TYR A 78 -14.63 10.11 -15.54
C TYR A 78 -13.90 8.77 -15.38
N ASP A 79 -14.04 7.92 -16.38
CA ASP A 79 -13.51 6.55 -16.40
C ASP A 79 -12.54 6.38 -17.58
N SER A 80 -11.46 7.14 -17.56
CA SER A 80 -10.40 7.06 -18.56
C SER A 80 -9.05 7.02 -17.88
N PHE A 81 -8.34 5.91 -18.07
CA PHE A 81 -6.99 5.73 -17.54
C PHE A 81 -6.00 6.64 -18.25
N PRO A 82 -5.12 7.35 -17.54
CA PRO A 82 -4.13 8.26 -18.14
C PRO A 82 -3.08 7.57 -19.00
N GLU A 83 -2.78 6.30 -18.73
CA GLU A 83 -1.82 5.45 -19.45
C GLU A 83 -0.46 6.16 -19.66
N ILE A 84 0.12 6.70 -18.58
CA ILE A 84 1.40 7.42 -18.63
C ILE A 84 2.50 6.45 -19.09
N THR A 85 3.20 6.82 -20.15
CA THR A 85 4.29 6.02 -20.70
C THR A 85 5.49 6.01 -19.77
N ARG A 86 6.34 4.97 -19.88
CA ARG A 86 7.49 4.73 -19.01
C ARG A 86 8.43 5.94 -18.93
N ASP A 87 8.72 6.59 -20.06
CA ASP A 87 9.60 7.74 -20.17
C ASP A 87 9.04 9.02 -19.55
N ARG A 88 7.72 9.08 -19.36
CA ARG A 88 7.02 10.23 -18.79
C ARG A 88 6.63 10.05 -17.33
N MET A 89 6.77 8.84 -16.77
CA MET A 89 6.35 8.53 -15.41
C MET A 89 7.23 9.24 -14.38
N LYS A 90 6.62 10.02 -13.52
CA LYS A 90 7.24 10.70 -12.38
C LYS A 90 6.36 10.49 -11.15
N LEU A 91 6.85 9.69 -10.21
CA LEU A 91 6.12 9.26 -9.02
C LEU A 91 6.30 10.22 -7.85
N TYR A 92 5.20 10.64 -7.25
CA TYR A 92 5.18 11.33 -5.97
C TYR A 92 4.67 10.36 -4.90
N LYS A 93 5.58 9.82 -4.08
CA LYS A 93 5.21 8.93 -2.97
C LYS A 93 4.71 9.74 -1.79
N LEU A 94 3.57 9.36 -1.23
CA LEU A 94 3.00 10.00 -0.06
C LEU A 94 2.27 9.02 0.86
N HIS A 95 2.24 9.37 2.14
CA HIS A 95 1.40 8.75 3.14
C HIS A 95 0.14 9.61 3.33
N VAL A 96 -1.05 9.03 3.14
CA VAL A 96 -2.32 9.79 3.13
C VAL A 96 -2.43 10.66 4.39
N ARG A 97 -2.25 10.06 5.56
CA ARG A 97 -2.36 10.79 6.82
C ARG A 97 -1.24 11.81 7.01
N GLY A 98 0.01 11.46 6.72
CA GLY A 98 1.15 12.35 6.93
C GLY A 98 1.17 13.58 6.01
N PHE A 99 0.65 13.43 4.78
CA PHE A 99 0.79 14.42 3.73
C PHE A 99 0.17 15.79 4.04
N SER A 100 -0.90 15.82 4.81
CA SER A 100 -1.65 17.06 5.08
C SER A 100 -1.68 17.51 6.54
N MET A 101 -1.02 16.79 7.46
CA MET A 101 -1.10 17.09 8.90
C MET A 101 -0.49 18.45 9.27
N ASP A 102 0.65 18.81 8.67
CA ASP A 102 1.37 20.05 8.97
C ASP A 102 0.89 21.25 8.13
N VAL A 103 -0.05 21.03 7.27
CA VAL A 103 -0.52 22.10 6.38
C VAL A 103 -1.55 22.97 7.08
N SER A 104 -1.43 24.29 6.93
CA SER A 104 -2.46 25.24 7.34
C SER A 104 -3.74 24.99 6.55
N GLY A 105 -4.87 24.88 7.21
CA GLY A 105 -6.17 24.64 6.59
C GLY A 105 -7.17 23.98 7.52
N ASP A 106 -8.29 23.53 6.98
CA ASP A 106 -9.37 22.92 7.74
C ASP A 106 -8.89 21.65 8.45
N LYS A 107 -8.97 21.67 9.78
CA LYS A 107 -8.59 20.53 10.63
C LYS A 107 -9.43 19.28 10.39
N LYS A 108 -10.65 19.44 9.88
CA LYS A 108 -11.62 18.34 9.72
C LYS A 108 -11.18 17.32 8.67
N HIS A 109 -10.49 17.78 7.62
CA HIS A 109 -10.08 16.92 6.49
C HIS A 109 -8.60 16.52 6.53
N LYS A 110 -7.83 16.97 7.54
CA LYS A 110 -6.41 16.62 7.64
C LYS A 110 -6.18 15.11 7.77
N GLY A 111 -5.25 14.61 6.97
CA GLY A 111 -4.86 13.20 6.98
C GLY A 111 -5.85 12.27 6.29
N THR A 112 -6.64 12.78 5.35
CA THR A 112 -7.67 12.03 4.62
C THR A 112 -7.40 11.99 3.11
N PHE A 113 -8.10 11.12 2.39
CA PHE A 113 -8.09 11.06 0.93
C PHE A 113 -8.56 12.39 0.30
N GLU A 114 -9.53 13.05 0.93
CA GLU A 114 -10.02 14.34 0.45
C GLU A 114 -8.92 15.41 0.53
N ALA A 115 -8.16 15.45 1.61
CA ALA A 115 -7.03 16.37 1.74
C ALA A 115 -5.93 16.12 0.69
N VAL A 116 -5.73 14.87 0.26
CA VAL A 116 -4.85 14.53 -0.87
C VAL A 116 -5.46 15.07 -2.17
N SER A 117 -6.76 14.87 -2.38
CA SER A 117 -7.50 15.36 -3.54
C SER A 117 -7.36 16.87 -3.73
N ASP A 118 -7.45 17.65 -2.66
CA ASP A 118 -7.34 19.11 -2.71
C ASP A 118 -5.93 19.57 -3.11
N ARG A 119 -4.94 18.69 -3.02
CA ARG A 119 -3.55 18.99 -3.37
C ARG A 119 -3.07 18.40 -4.69
N ILE A 120 -3.92 17.79 -5.47
CA ILE A 120 -3.57 17.26 -6.80
C ILE A 120 -2.91 18.34 -7.67
N ASN A 121 -3.47 19.55 -7.68
CA ASN A 121 -2.91 20.67 -8.45
C ASN A 121 -1.51 21.07 -7.99
N TYR A 122 -1.21 20.97 -6.69
CA TYR A 122 0.12 21.23 -6.17
C TYR A 122 1.11 20.18 -6.68
N ILE A 123 0.79 18.90 -6.57
CA ILE A 123 1.63 17.80 -7.04
C ILE A 123 1.86 17.89 -8.54
N LYS A 124 0.80 18.20 -9.30
CA LYS A 124 0.88 18.40 -10.76
C LYS A 124 1.79 19.59 -11.15
N LYS A 125 1.74 20.70 -10.40
CA LYS A 125 2.62 21.86 -10.62
C LYS A 125 4.09 21.56 -10.35
N LEU A 126 4.39 20.61 -9.47
CA LEU A 126 5.74 20.08 -9.25
C LEU A 126 6.24 19.21 -10.42
N GLY A 127 5.37 18.89 -11.37
CA GLY A 127 5.71 18.12 -12.56
C GLY A 127 5.57 16.60 -12.42
N PHE A 128 4.92 16.12 -11.36
CA PHE A 128 4.64 14.70 -11.18
C PHE A 128 3.43 14.26 -12.02
N THR A 129 3.48 13.02 -12.50
CA THR A 129 2.45 12.43 -13.34
C THR A 129 1.67 11.34 -12.65
N SER A 130 2.20 10.81 -11.57
CA SER A 130 1.60 9.70 -10.85
C SER A 130 1.80 9.88 -9.35
N ILE A 131 0.80 9.49 -8.55
CA ILE A 131 0.90 9.43 -7.09
C ILE A 131 1.10 7.98 -6.68
N LEU A 132 2.06 7.73 -5.78
CA LEU A 132 2.26 6.46 -5.12
C LEU A 132 1.76 6.58 -3.66
N LEU A 133 0.60 6.01 -3.38
CA LEU A 133 0.02 5.96 -2.04
C LEU A 133 0.68 4.85 -1.23
N MET A 134 1.25 5.18 -0.08
CA MET A 134 1.63 4.17 0.92
C MET A 134 0.40 3.38 1.35
N PRO A 135 0.52 2.21 2.03
CA PRO A 135 -0.60 1.32 2.27
C PRO A 135 -1.90 2.02 2.67
N VAL A 136 -2.95 1.78 1.90
CA VAL A 136 -4.31 2.32 2.11
C VAL A 136 -5.37 1.24 2.26
N TYR A 137 -4.98 -0.04 2.25
CA TYR A 137 -5.85 -1.14 2.70
C TYR A 137 -5.97 -1.11 4.23
N GLU A 138 -6.98 -1.77 4.79
CA GLU A 138 -7.20 -1.79 6.23
C GLU A 138 -6.16 -2.65 6.95
N PHE A 139 -5.35 -2.03 7.78
CA PHE A 139 -4.33 -2.66 8.61
C PHE A 139 -4.44 -2.19 10.07
N GLU A 140 -3.83 -2.96 10.98
CA GLU A 140 -3.75 -2.60 12.39
C GLU A 140 -2.57 -1.66 12.64
N GLU A 141 -2.87 -0.45 13.06
CA GLU A 141 -1.85 0.55 13.39
C GLU A 141 -1.41 0.52 14.86
N MET A 142 -2.20 -0.10 15.75
CA MET A 142 -1.92 -0.11 17.19
C MET A 142 -0.99 -1.24 17.60
N THR A 143 -0.82 -2.28 16.79
CA THR A 143 0.10 -3.38 17.06
C THR A 143 1.53 -2.99 16.75
N ILE A 144 2.42 -3.21 17.71
CA ILE A 144 3.86 -3.10 17.45
C ILE A 144 4.24 -4.26 16.52
N PRO A 145 4.73 -4.00 15.30
CA PRO A 145 5.25 -5.07 14.47
C PRO A 145 6.33 -5.82 15.25
N VAL A 146 6.25 -7.16 15.30
CA VAL A 146 7.35 -7.99 15.79
C VAL A 146 8.62 -7.49 15.10
N LYS A 147 9.69 -7.23 15.86
CA LYS A 147 10.95 -6.72 15.33
C LYS A 147 11.34 -7.52 14.09
N HIS A 148 11.09 -6.96 12.92
CA HIS A 148 11.77 -7.43 11.75
C HIS A 148 13.24 -7.06 11.95
N ASP A 149 14.13 -8.04 11.87
CA ASP A 149 15.55 -7.75 11.86
C ASP A 149 15.81 -6.68 10.81
N ILE A 150 16.38 -5.58 11.25
CA ILE A 150 16.80 -4.52 10.33
C ILE A 150 17.68 -5.20 9.29
N PRO A 151 17.35 -5.11 7.99
CA PRO A 151 18.18 -5.71 6.95
C PRO A 151 19.64 -5.31 7.17
N GLU A 152 20.57 -6.24 6.91
CA GLU A 152 22.01 -6.04 7.23
C GLU A 152 22.58 -4.72 6.67
N TYR A 153 22.08 -4.30 5.48
CA TYR A 153 22.48 -3.04 4.84
C TYR A 153 21.98 -1.78 5.58
N ALA A 154 20.92 -1.90 6.37
CA ALA A 154 20.35 -0.79 7.13
C ALA A 154 20.82 -0.76 8.58
N LYS A 155 21.62 -1.76 9.02
CA LYS A 155 22.25 -1.74 10.35
C LYS A 155 23.35 -0.69 10.36
N PRO A 156 23.37 0.24 11.34
CA PRO A 156 24.48 1.19 11.44
C PRO A 156 25.80 0.41 11.61
N LYS A 157 26.77 0.69 10.76
CA LYS A 157 28.10 0.03 10.78
C LYS A 157 28.90 0.35 12.06
N TYR A 158 28.44 1.27 12.86
CA TYR A 158 29.06 1.67 14.12
C TYR A 158 28.00 1.63 15.22
N SER A 159 28.00 0.55 16.00
CA SER A 159 27.37 0.61 17.32
C SER A 159 28.28 1.43 18.23
N LEU A 160 27.87 2.63 18.60
CA LEU A 160 28.42 3.28 19.77
C LEU A 160 28.12 2.34 20.93
N LYS A 161 29.21 1.86 21.59
CA LYS A 161 29.12 1.05 22.80
C LYS A 161 28.54 1.87 23.93
N ASP A 162 27.25 1.93 24.02
CA ASP A 162 26.51 2.28 25.22
C ASP A 162 25.24 1.42 25.30
N GLU A 163 25.46 0.12 25.48
CA GLU A 163 24.43 -0.83 25.91
C GLU A 163 24.14 -0.71 27.40
N GLN A 164 23.92 0.47 27.90
CA GLN A 164 23.24 0.71 29.18
C GLN A 164 22.05 1.62 28.96
N SER A 165 21.30 1.42 27.93
CA SER A 165 19.98 2.02 27.81
C SER A 165 18.97 1.08 28.46
N VAL A 166 18.75 1.34 29.74
CA VAL A 166 17.43 1.53 30.32
C VAL A 166 16.35 0.76 29.56
N HIS A 167 16.18 -0.51 29.90
CA HIS A 167 14.89 -1.16 29.80
C HIS A 167 13.93 -0.47 30.78
N THR A 168 13.47 0.71 30.44
CA THR A 168 12.22 1.20 30.99
C THR A 168 11.14 0.46 30.24
N ASP A 169 10.52 -0.50 30.91
CA ASP A 169 9.24 -1.13 30.56
C ASP A 169 8.09 -0.09 30.57
N LYS A 170 8.26 0.98 29.83
CA LYS A 170 7.13 1.71 29.27
C LYS A 170 6.89 1.05 27.94
N GLN A 171 5.86 0.19 27.89
CA GLN A 171 5.16 -0.13 26.65
C GLN A 171 4.92 1.20 25.92
N ASN A 172 5.89 1.60 25.09
CA ASN A 172 5.68 2.71 24.20
C ASN A 172 4.69 2.22 23.17
N ASP A 173 3.46 2.69 23.23
CA ASP A 173 2.40 2.49 22.26
C ASP A 173 2.85 3.06 20.90
N LYS A 174 3.78 2.37 20.26
CA LYS A 174 4.27 2.76 18.94
C LYS A 174 3.20 2.42 17.92
N VAL A 175 2.78 3.44 17.19
CA VAL A 175 1.85 3.28 16.07
C VAL A 175 2.61 2.73 14.87
N ASN A 176 2.06 1.70 14.23
CA ASN A 176 2.50 1.26 12.91
C ASN A 176 2.06 2.29 11.88
N PHE A 177 2.85 3.37 11.75
CA PHE A 177 2.49 4.51 10.91
C PHE A 177 2.52 4.16 9.42
N TRP A 178 3.48 3.34 8.99
CA TRP A 178 3.71 3.03 7.59
C TRP A 178 2.72 2.03 6.99
N GLY A 179 2.14 1.15 7.81
CA GLY A 179 1.20 0.13 7.37
C GLY A 179 1.85 -1.09 6.70
N TYR A 180 3.16 -1.29 6.84
CA TYR A 180 3.85 -2.47 6.29
C TYR A 180 3.63 -3.69 7.18
N THR A 181 2.41 -4.17 7.18
CA THR A 181 1.95 -5.36 7.93
C THR A 181 0.84 -6.05 7.16
N SER A 182 0.49 -7.26 7.58
CA SER A 182 -0.70 -7.94 7.08
C SER A 182 -1.95 -7.11 7.38
N GLY A 183 -2.94 -7.21 6.53
CA GLY A 183 -4.19 -6.50 6.70
C GLY A 183 -5.35 -7.15 5.96
N ASN A 184 -6.47 -6.46 5.96
CA ASN A 184 -7.65 -6.82 5.19
C ASN A 184 -7.54 -6.16 3.81
N TYR A 185 -6.92 -6.88 2.86
CA TYR A 185 -6.50 -6.35 1.57
C TYR A 185 -7.64 -5.88 0.64
N PHE A 186 -8.88 -6.27 0.92
CA PHE A 186 -10.05 -5.85 0.14
C PHE A 186 -10.77 -4.63 0.74
N ALA A 187 -10.43 -4.25 1.96
CA ALA A 187 -11.04 -3.10 2.64
C ALA A 187 -10.13 -1.87 2.57
N VAL A 188 -10.71 -0.71 2.29
CA VAL A 188 -10.02 0.58 2.37
C VAL A 188 -9.84 0.97 3.83
N LYS A 189 -8.71 1.60 4.17
CA LYS A 189 -8.44 2.08 5.52
C LYS A 189 -9.42 3.16 5.92
N ALA A 190 -10.38 2.79 6.77
CA ALA A 190 -11.48 3.66 7.16
C ALA A 190 -11.02 4.95 7.85
N SER A 191 -9.95 4.86 8.66
CA SER A 191 -9.40 6.01 9.38
C SER A 191 -8.65 7.04 8.49
N TYR A 192 -8.51 6.76 7.18
CA TYR A 192 -7.97 7.71 6.20
C TYR A 192 -9.06 8.48 5.44
N ALA A 193 -10.30 8.25 5.76
CA ALA A 193 -11.41 9.02 5.19
C ALA A 193 -11.87 10.14 6.12
N SER A 194 -12.47 11.17 5.55
CA SER A 194 -13.13 12.24 6.28
C SER A 194 -14.44 11.75 6.91
N ASP A 195 -15.10 10.80 6.23
CA ASP A 195 -16.18 9.98 6.74
C ASP A 195 -15.80 8.50 6.62
N ALA A 196 -15.49 7.88 7.76
CA ALA A 196 -15.09 6.48 7.82
C ALA A 196 -16.15 5.51 7.26
N SER A 197 -17.43 5.92 7.24
CA SER A 197 -18.51 5.12 6.65
C SER A 197 -18.50 5.11 5.13
N ASP A 198 -17.85 6.08 4.49
CA ASP A 198 -17.77 6.28 3.03
C ASP A 198 -16.32 6.18 2.48
N ALA A 199 -15.43 5.53 3.21
CA ALA A 199 -14.00 5.48 2.89
C ALA A 199 -13.71 4.98 1.47
N SER A 200 -14.42 3.95 1.02
CA SER A 200 -14.26 3.41 -0.34
C SER A 200 -14.60 4.44 -1.42
N ASN A 201 -15.69 5.19 -1.24
CA ASN A 201 -16.08 6.22 -2.21
C ASN A 201 -15.16 7.44 -2.15
N GLU A 202 -14.63 7.78 -0.97
CA GLU A 202 -13.66 8.87 -0.86
C GLU A 202 -12.37 8.53 -1.63
N LEU A 203 -11.90 7.29 -1.56
CA LEU A 203 -10.80 6.82 -2.38
C LEU A 203 -11.13 6.80 -3.88
N ARG A 204 -12.33 6.33 -4.27
CA ARG A 204 -12.79 6.37 -5.68
C ARG A 204 -12.82 7.80 -6.21
N ARG A 205 -13.33 8.76 -5.43
CA ARG A 205 -13.30 10.19 -5.78
C ARG A 205 -11.88 10.72 -5.96
N LEU A 206 -10.94 10.29 -5.13
CA LEU A 206 -9.53 10.67 -5.28
C LEU A 206 -8.98 10.15 -6.61
N VAL A 207 -9.19 8.87 -6.93
CA VAL A 207 -8.71 8.27 -8.19
C VAL A 207 -9.36 8.96 -9.40
N GLU A 208 -10.68 9.15 -9.38
CA GLU A 208 -11.39 9.87 -10.45
C GLU A 208 -10.83 11.28 -10.68
N ARG A 209 -10.56 12.04 -9.59
CA ARG A 209 -9.96 13.38 -9.68
C ARG A 209 -8.52 13.33 -10.23
N LEU A 210 -7.74 12.31 -9.90
CA LEU A 210 -6.41 12.10 -10.47
C LEU A 210 -6.50 11.86 -11.97
N HIS A 211 -7.32 10.91 -12.41
CA HIS A 211 -7.53 10.60 -13.83
C HIS A 211 -8.01 11.83 -14.62
N LYS A 212 -8.97 12.57 -14.09
CA LYS A 212 -9.44 13.83 -14.70
C LYS A 212 -8.32 14.86 -14.86
N ASN A 213 -7.29 14.80 -14.03
CA ASN A 213 -6.10 15.68 -14.13
C ASN A 213 -4.97 15.06 -14.97
N GLY A 214 -5.17 13.90 -15.58
CA GLY A 214 -4.17 13.17 -16.35
C GLY A 214 -3.05 12.61 -15.48
N MET A 215 -3.36 12.22 -14.24
CA MET A 215 -2.43 11.64 -13.27
C MET A 215 -2.88 10.24 -12.88
N GLU A 216 -1.92 9.35 -12.65
CA GLU A 216 -2.15 7.97 -12.22
C GLU A 216 -2.16 7.82 -10.69
N CYS A 217 -2.87 6.80 -10.22
CA CYS A 217 -2.89 6.35 -8.83
C CYS A 217 -2.24 4.97 -8.71
N ILE A 218 -1.11 4.89 -8.03
CA ILE A 218 -0.40 3.65 -7.72
C ILE A 218 -0.48 3.42 -6.21
N VAL A 219 -0.70 2.18 -5.78
CA VAL A 219 -0.91 1.84 -4.37
C VAL A 219 0.17 0.88 -3.88
N GLU A 220 0.74 1.13 -2.71
CA GLU A 220 1.63 0.17 -2.05
C GLU A 220 0.82 -0.92 -1.36
N MET A 221 1.21 -2.18 -1.58
CA MET A 221 0.66 -3.34 -0.90
C MET A 221 1.78 -4.20 -0.33
N TYR A 222 1.75 -4.42 0.98
CA TYR A 222 2.69 -5.28 1.66
C TYR A 222 2.05 -6.64 1.95
N PHE A 223 2.69 -7.70 1.47
CA PHE A 223 2.27 -9.07 1.72
C PHE A 223 3.35 -9.80 2.51
N PRO A 224 3.09 -10.21 3.76
CA PRO A 224 4.02 -11.03 4.53
C PRO A 224 4.38 -12.32 3.81
N ASP A 225 5.55 -12.89 4.15
CA ASP A 225 5.93 -14.22 3.67
C ASP A 225 4.81 -15.23 3.95
N ARG A 226 4.57 -16.12 2.99
CA ARG A 226 3.51 -17.15 3.00
C ARG A 226 2.08 -16.63 2.85
N THR A 227 1.87 -15.38 2.46
CA THR A 227 0.53 -14.96 2.02
C THR A 227 0.10 -15.82 0.83
N ASP A 228 -1.14 -16.28 0.85
CA ASP A 228 -1.68 -17.10 -0.23
C ASP A 228 -1.63 -16.35 -1.57
N HIS A 229 -1.11 -17.01 -2.62
CA HIS A 229 -0.94 -16.39 -3.93
C HIS A 229 -2.26 -16.04 -4.61
N ASN A 230 -3.33 -16.80 -4.36
CA ASN A 230 -4.65 -16.49 -4.92
C ASN A 230 -5.21 -15.26 -4.22
N LEU A 231 -5.05 -15.15 -2.90
CA LEU A 231 -5.44 -13.96 -2.16
C LEU A 231 -4.75 -12.70 -2.70
N ILE A 232 -3.45 -12.79 -3.00
CA ILE A 232 -2.68 -11.68 -3.60
C ILE A 232 -3.29 -11.29 -4.95
N LEU A 233 -3.45 -12.24 -5.87
CA LEU A 233 -4.01 -11.98 -7.20
C LEU A 233 -5.42 -11.40 -7.12
N ASP A 234 -6.27 -11.98 -6.29
CA ASP A 234 -7.66 -11.54 -6.14
C ASP A 234 -7.74 -10.14 -5.54
N ALA A 235 -6.88 -9.81 -4.57
CA ALA A 235 -6.79 -8.46 -4.01
C ALA A 235 -6.39 -7.44 -5.09
N LEU A 236 -5.32 -7.72 -5.86
CA LEU A 236 -4.87 -6.81 -6.93
C LEU A 236 -5.95 -6.62 -8.00
N ARG A 237 -6.60 -7.68 -8.44
CA ARG A 237 -7.72 -7.62 -9.38
C ARG A 237 -8.89 -6.79 -8.83
N TYR A 238 -9.22 -7.00 -7.56
CA TYR A 238 -10.28 -6.25 -6.89
C TYR A 238 -10.00 -4.75 -6.88
N TRP A 239 -8.76 -4.34 -6.56
CA TRP A 239 -8.39 -2.93 -6.55
C TRP A 239 -8.44 -2.28 -7.93
N VAL A 240 -8.02 -3.00 -8.97
CA VAL A 240 -8.16 -2.51 -10.36
C VAL A 240 -9.63 -2.35 -10.73
N MET A 241 -10.46 -3.36 -10.46
CA MET A 241 -11.88 -3.34 -10.85
C MET A 241 -12.73 -2.38 -10.02
N SER A 242 -12.43 -2.24 -8.72
CA SER A 242 -13.29 -1.50 -7.80
C SER A 242 -12.84 -0.06 -7.54
N PHE A 243 -11.55 0.21 -7.71
CA PHE A 243 -10.95 1.53 -7.44
C PHE A 243 -10.23 2.12 -8.64
N HIS A 244 -10.16 1.40 -9.77
CA HIS A 244 -9.51 1.85 -11.01
C HIS A 244 -8.07 2.33 -10.80
N VAL A 245 -7.31 1.66 -9.92
CA VAL A 245 -5.91 2.00 -9.69
C VAL A 245 -5.05 1.62 -10.91
N ASP A 246 -4.05 2.46 -11.24
CA ASP A 246 -3.20 2.30 -12.42
C ASP A 246 -2.00 1.37 -12.15
N GLY A 247 -1.70 1.09 -10.89
CA GLY A 247 -0.56 0.26 -10.55
C GLY A 247 -0.43 -0.08 -9.08
N PHE A 248 0.55 -0.94 -8.81
CA PHE A 248 0.91 -1.36 -7.48
C PHE A 248 2.42 -1.31 -7.28
N LYS A 249 2.85 -0.82 -6.11
CA LYS A 249 4.16 -1.16 -5.58
C LYS A 249 3.98 -2.30 -4.58
N LEU A 250 4.55 -3.45 -4.93
CA LEU A 250 4.45 -4.66 -4.14
C LEU A 250 5.65 -4.76 -3.21
N LEU A 251 5.37 -5.10 -1.96
CA LEU A 251 6.37 -5.28 -0.91
C LEU A 251 6.15 -6.66 -0.27
N GLY A 252 7.21 -7.36 0.00
CA GLY A 252 7.19 -8.71 0.59
C GLY A 252 8.09 -9.67 -0.16
N ASP A 253 8.31 -10.84 0.45
CA ASP A 253 9.19 -11.86 -0.11
C ASP A 253 8.39 -12.90 -0.90
N ARG A 254 9.01 -13.47 -1.96
CA ARG A 254 8.46 -14.58 -2.74
C ARG A 254 7.06 -14.37 -3.32
N LEU A 255 6.80 -13.15 -3.77
CA LEU A 255 5.53 -12.84 -4.44
C LEU A 255 5.43 -13.54 -5.81
N PRO A 256 4.22 -13.93 -6.26
CA PRO A 256 4.02 -14.62 -7.54
C PRO A 256 4.07 -13.64 -8.72
N ILE A 257 5.20 -12.93 -8.89
CA ILE A 257 5.34 -11.82 -9.85
C ILE A 257 5.04 -12.25 -11.28
N THR A 258 5.51 -13.43 -11.69
CA THR A 258 5.24 -13.97 -13.03
C THR A 258 3.73 -14.12 -13.27
N ALA A 259 2.99 -14.63 -12.30
CA ALA A 259 1.54 -14.76 -12.41
C ALA A 259 0.85 -13.38 -12.44
N ILE A 260 1.33 -12.43 -11.63
CA ILE A 260 0.77 -11.07 -11.55
C ILE A 260 0.94 -10.34 -12.90
N VAL A 261 2.16 -10.31 -13.46
CA VAL A 261 2.44 -9.57 -14.71
C VAL A 261 1.84 -10.23 -15.96
N GLN A 262 1.53 -11.52 -15.88
CA GLN A 262 0.88 -12.27 -16.97
C GLN A 262 -0.65 -12.35 -16.83
N ASP A 263 -1.18 -11.86 -15.72
CA ASP A 263 -2.62 -11.83 -15.50
C ASP A 263 -3.31 -10.94 -16.52
N ALA A 264 -4.40 -11.42 -17.11
CA ALA A 264 -5.10 -10.70 -18.18
C ALA A 264 -5.63 -9.33 -17.73
N LEU A 265 -6.13 -9.23 -16.50
CA LEU A 265 -6.65 -7.98 -15.94
C LEU A 265 -5.52 -7.04 -15.53
N LEU A 266 -4.43 -7.60 -14.97
CA LEU A 266 -3.29 -6.82 -14.47
C LEU A 266 -2.26 -6.49 -15.56
N SER A 267 -2.42 -7.01 -16.78
CA SER A 267 -1.45 -6.85 -17.88
C SER A 267 -1.18 -5.39 -18.29
N ARG A 268 -2.13 -4.49 -18.04
CA ARG A 268 -2.00 -3.04 -18.28
C ARG A 268 -1.66 -2.25 -17.02
N THR A 269 -1.63 -2.91 -15.87
CA THR A 269 -1.38 -2.30 -14.57
C THR A 269 0.11 -2.24 -14.31
N LYS A 270 0.62 -1.09 -13.85
CA LYS A 270 2.03 -0.93 -13.49
C LYS A 270 2.36 -1.71 -12.22
N ILE A 271 3.38 -2.56 -12.29
CA ILE A 271 3.85 -3.37 -11.16
C ILE A 271 5.28 -2.97 -10.82
N LEU A 272 5.45 -2.40 -9.64
CA LEU A 272 6.74 -2.03 -9.08
C LEU A 272 7.13 -3.06 -8.02
N TYR A 273 8.24 -3.77 -8.23
CA TYR A 273 8.71 -4.79 -7.29
C TYR A 273 10.22 -5.02 -7.38
N ASP A 274 10.92 -4.93 -6.27
CA ASP A 274 12.39 -4.98 -6.22
C ASP A 274 12.95 -6.40 -6.07
N GLY A 275 12.13 -7.35 -5.60
CA GLY A 275 12.52 -8.75 -5.37
C GLY A 275 12.45 -9.66 -6.62
N PHE A 276 12.46 -9.09 -7.82
CA PHE A 276 12.29 -9.85 -9.06
C PHE A 276 13.62 -10.39 -9.59
N ASP A 277 13.66 -11.70 -9.85
CA ASP A 277 14.79 -12.32 -10.53
C ASP A 277 14.65 -12.13 -12.05
N MET A 278 15.51 -11.31 -12.62
CA MET A 278 15.54 -11.02 -14.06
C MET A 278 15.75 -12.27 -14.93
N SER A 279 16.35 -13.34 -14.39
CA SER A 279 16.53 -14.60 -15.12
C SER A 279 15.22 -15.32 -15.44
N VAL A 280 14.16 -15.02 -14.69
CA VAL A 280 12.83 -15.60 -14.88
C VAL A 280 12.06 -14.92 -16.02
N VAL A 281 12.48 -13.71 -16.45
CA VAL A 281 11.86 -13.00 -17.57
C VAL A 281 12.29 -13.66 -18.88
N PRO A 282 11.37 -14.24 -19.68
CA PRO A 282 11.74 -14.75 -20.99
C PRO A 282 12.35 -13.65 -21.85
N GLN A 283 13.54 -13.89 -22.41
CA GLN A 283 14.31 -12.91 -23.20
C GLN A 283 13.56 -12.39 -24.44
N ASN A 284 12.54 -13.10 -24.89
CA ASN A 284 11.74 -12.77 -26.06
C ASN A 284 10.43 -12.02 -25.73
N ARG A 285 10.21 -11.65 -24.48
CA ARG A 285 8.98 -10.96 -24.04
C ARG A 285 9.32 -9.75 -23.20
N THR A 286 8.90 -8.59 -23.64
CA THR A 286 9.02 -7.35 -22.88
C THR A 286 7.86 -7.25 -21.89
N TYR A 287 8.17 -7.02 -20.61
CA TYR A 287 7.19 -6.70 -19.59
C TYR A 287 7.11 -5.19 -19.42
N GLU A 288 6.31 -4.55 -20.25
CA GLU A 288 6.18 -3.09 -20.24
C GLU A 288 5.57 -2.54 -18.96
N ASN A 289 4.87 -3.39 -18.23
CA ASN A 289 4.20 -3.04 -16.98
C ASN A 289 5.03 -3.35 -15.72
N LEU A 290 6.24 -3.93 -15.85
CA LEU A 290 7.11 -4.24 -14.70
C LEU A 290 8.19 -3.18 -14.50
N TYR A 291 8.38 -2.74 -13.25
CA TYR A 291 9.36 -1.73 -12.85
C TYR A 291 10.14 -2.17 -11.62
N ILE A 292 11.40 -1.77 -11.53
CA ILE A 292 12.32 -2.06 -10.44
C ILE A 292 12.93 -0.74 -9.94
N ASP A 293 12.98 -0.55 -8.62
CA ASP A 293 13.68 0.58 -8.02
C ASP A 293 15.19 0.42 -8.17
N LYS A 294 15.90 1.52 -8.37
CA LYS A 294 17.35 1.56 -8.56
C LYS A 294 18.06 2.13 -7.34
N ASP A 295 18.43 1.27 -6.41
CA ASP A 295 19.17 1.65 -5.21
C ASP A 295 20.57 2.20 -5.55
N GLU A 296 21.23 1.65 -6.57
CA GLU A 296 22.55 2.11 -7.02
C GLU A 296 22.49 3.57 -7.53
N TYR A 297 21.38 3.94 -8.20
CA TYR A 297 21.20 5.31 -8.60
C TYR A 297 21.03 6.23 -7.39
N GLN A 298 20.21 5.82 -6.40
CA GLN A 298 20.04 6.56 -5.15
C GLN A 298 21.37 6.81 -4.47
N PHE A 299 22.20 5.77 -4.33
CA PHE A 299 23.48 5.85 -3.70
C PHE A 299 24.42 6.82 -4.44
N ALA A 300 24.59 6.67 -5.75
CA ALA A 300 25.44 7.52 -6.57
C ALA A 300 24.99 8.99 -6.53
N ALA A 301 23.68 9.25 -6.58
CA ALA A 301 23.12 10.58 -6.51
C ALA A 301 23.35 11.24 -5.14
N ARG A 302 23.17 10.50 -4.04
CA ARG A 302 23.44 10.99 -2.68
C ARG A 302 24.91 11.30 -2.45
N MET A 303 25.81 10.44 -2.90
CA MET A 303 27.26 10.65 -2.83
C MET A 303 27.65 11.95 -3.53
N MET A 304 27.06 12.20 -4.70
CA MET A 304 27.31 13.41 -5.46
C MET A 304 26.78 14.67 -4.76
N LEU A 305 25.53 14.63 -4.25
CA LEU A 305 24.90 15.75 -3.56
C LEU A 305 25.67 16.16 -2.28
N ASN A 306 26.23 15.19 -1.58
CA ASN A 306 26.98 15.41 -0.34
C ASN A 306 28.48 15.66 -0.57
N HIS A 307 28.91 15.81 -1.82
CA HIS A 307 30.32 15.99 -2.18
C HIS A 307 31.26 14.90 -1.63
N ILE A 308 30.73 13.69 -1.39
CA ILE A 308 31.51 12.55 -0.93
C ILE A 308 31.94 11.75 -2.15
N ASN A 309 33.26 11.74 -2.46
CA ASN A 309 33.81 10.99 -3.60
C ASN A 309 32.99 11.22 -4.89
N CYS A 310 32.80 12.49 -5.26
CA CYS A 310 31.96 12.89 -6.40
C CYS A 310 32.38 12.20 -7.69
N ASN A 311 31.79 11.05 -7.98
CA ASN A 311 32.01 10.33 -9.22
C ASN A 311 30.84 10.60 -10.17
N MET A 312 30.91 11.70 -10.90
CA MET A 312 29.94 12.05 -11.94
C MET A 312 29.78 10.94 -12.97
N TYR A 313 30.86 10.22 -13.27
CA TYR A 313 30.85 9.09 -14.21
C TYR A 313 29.92 7.97 -13.71
N GLU A 314 29.99 7.64 -12.43
CA GLU A 314 29.12 6.62 -11.83
C GLU A 314 27.65 7.03 -11.90
N LEU A 315 27.31 8.26 -11.52
CA LEU A 315 25.94 8.76 -11.63
C LEU A 315 25.42 8.71 -13.06
N LEU A 316 26.22 9.14 -14.04
CA LEU A 316 25.87 9.08 -15.46
C LEU A 316 25.72 7.63 -15.95
N ASN A 317 26.56 6.72 -15.49
CA ASN A 317 26.44 5.30 -15.81
C ASN A 317 25.15 4.69 -15.27
N GLN A 318 24.81 4.99 -14.02
CA GLN A 318 23.54 4.52 -13.44
C GLN A 318 22.33 5.13 -14.16
N GLN A 319 22.41 6.38 -14.58
CA GLN A 319 21.36 7.04 -15.35
C GLN A 319 21.21 6.46 -16.76
N LYS A 320 22.30 6.05 -17.40
CA LYS A 320 22.30 5.42 -18.73
C LYS A 320 21.85 3.97 -18.72
N LYS A 321 21.98 3.28 -17.60
CA LYS A 321 21.51 1.91 -17.48
C LYS A 321 19.99 1.91 -17.62
N GLN A 322 19.49 1.33 -18.69
CA GLN A 322 18.08 1.15 -18.94
C GLN A 322 17.78 -0.35 -19.02
N GLY A 323 16.63 -0.76 -18.49
CA GLY A 323 16.16 -2.14 -18.63
C GLY A 323 15.57 -2.36 -20.03
N GLU A 324 16.01 -3.41 -20.72
CA GLU A 324 15.44 -3.77 -22.01
C GLU A 324 13.99 -4.27 -21.85
N ASN A 325 13.76 -5.10 -20.83
CA ASN A 325 12.46 -5.77 -20.60
C ASN A 325 11.66 -5.21 -19.43
N VAL A 326 12.26 -4.37 -18.56
CA VAL A 326 11.63 -3.77 -17.39
C VAL A 326 11.96 -2.29 -17.28
N GLY A 327 11.10 -1.51 -16.64
CA GLY A 327 11.36 -0.11 -16.32
C GLY A 327 12.27 0.02 -15.09
N PHE A 328 13.16 1.00 -15.08
CA PHE A 328 13.92 1.35 -13.89
C PHE A 328 13.40 2.67 -13.29
N ILE A 329 13.18 2.67 -11.97
CA ILE A 329 12.79 3.85 -11.22
C ILE A 329 14.02 4.42 -10.52
N ASN A 330 14.44 5.59 -10.97
CA ASN A 330 15.52 6.35 -10.36
C ASN A 330 14.95 7.28 -9.29
N TYR A 331 15.52 7.27 -8.09
CA TYR A 331 15.07 8.11 -6.98
C TYR A 331 16.25 8.55 -6.11
N ILE A 332 16.09 9.65 -5.36
CA ILE A 332 17.12 10.20 -4.47
C ILE A 332 16.70 10.02 -3.01
N SER A 333 15.43 10.21 -2.72
CA SER A 333 14.86 10.07 -1.38
C SER A 333 13.74 9.04 -1.36
N SER A 334 13.59 8.35 -0.24
CA SER A 334 12.51 7.42 0.03
C SER A 334 12.03 7.61 1.47
N ASN A 335 11.04 6.83 1.89
CA ASN A 335 10.64 6.79 3.30
C ASN A 335 11.61 6.00 4.19
N ASN A 336 12.66 5.40 3.61
CA ASN A 336 13.72 4.71 4.34
C ASN A 336 14.95 5.60 4.47
N GLY A 337 15.50 5.73 5.68
CA GLY A 337 16.70 6.51 5.95
C GLY A 337 16.42 8.00 6.15
N PHE A 338 17.30 8.83 5.66
CA PHE A 338 17.27 10.28 5.90
C PHE A 338 16.17 10.98 5.09
N THR A 339 15.59 12.02 5.68
CA THR A 339 14.74 12.95 4.95
C THR A 339 15.55 13.71 3.89
N LEU A 340 14.87 14.32 2.93
CA LEU A 340 15.56 15.13 1.90
C LEU A 340 16.35 16.27 2.56
N SER A 341 15.85 16.86 3.63
CA SER A 341 16.55 17.90 4.41
C SER A 341 17.83 17.35 5.05
N ASP A 342 17.73 16.20 5.71
CA ASP A 342 18.88 15.59 6.40
C ASP A 342 19.98 15.17 5.43
N LEU A 343 19.64 14.85 4.18
CA LEU A 343 20.61 14.50 3.15
C LEU A 343 21.63 15.61 2.84
N PHE A 344 21.29 16.86 3.15
CA PHE A 344 22.17 18.03 2.95
C PHE A 344 22.85 18.51 4.23
N ILE A 345 22.51 17.93 5.39
CA ILE A 345 23.04 18.35 6.69
C ILE A 345 24.11 17.36 7.17
N TYR A 346 24.00 16.09 6.83
CA TYR A 346 24.89 15.00 7.20
C TYR A 346 25.59 14.49 5.92
#